data_964fd6a4445aec39e8cdb1304ca824ec
#
_entry.id   964fd6a4445aec39e8cdb1304ca824ec
#
_cell.length_a   1.000
_cell.length_b   1.000
_cell.length_c   1.000
_cell.angle_alpha   90.00
_cell.angle_beta   90.00
_cell.angle_gamma   90.00
#
_symmetry.space_group_name_H-M   'P 1'
#
loop_
_entity.id
_entity.type
_entity.pdbx_description
1 polymer ?
#
loop_
_entity_poly.entity_id
_entity_poly.type
_entity_poly.pdbx_seq_one_letter_code
_entity_poly.pdbx_strand_id
1 'polypeptide(L)'
;TSSCRIVVEKPIGYDLGSSKDINAKLLKRFDESQIYRIDHYLGKETVQNLITLRFANSLFSSQWNSKSIDYVEITAAESVGIDDRWGYFDGMGQLRDMVQSHLLQLLCLITMEPPNRLNDQSIRSEKVKVLEALKPINEEGIESNFVSAQYTDGKNKLAYIDKEGAVITS
;
A
#
# COMPACT_ATOMS: atom_id res chain seq x y z
N THR A 1 0.67 -2.59 -31.47
CA THR A 1 -0.42 -1.58 -31.66
C THR A 1 -0.38 -0.62 -30.49
N SER A 2 0.13 0.60 -30.75
CA SER A 2 0.45 1.64 -29.74
C SER A 2 -0.78 2.26 -29.02
N SER A 3 -1.98 1.81 -29.27
CA SER A 3 -3.22 2.38 -28.71
C SER A 3 -3.86 1.55 -27.59
N CYS A 4 -3.38 0.33 -27.34
CA CYS A 4 -3.93 -0.50 -26.27
C CYS A 4 -3.28 -0.17 -24.94
N ARG A 5 -4.09 0.02 -23.90
CA ARG A 5 -3.65 0.21 -22.52
C ARG A 5 -4.29 -0.86 -21.65
N ILE A 6 -3.54 -1.38 -20.70
CA ILE A 6 -4.03 -2.35 -19.74
C ILE A 6 -4.06 -1.75 -18.35
N VAL A 7 -5.17 -1.94 -17.67
CA VAL A 7 -5.36 -1.55 -16.27
C VAL A 7 -5.35 -2.83 -15.45
N VAL A 8 -4.51 -2.86 -14.42
CA VAL A 8 -4.36 -4.00 -13.52
C VAL A 8 -4.66 -3.53 -12.11
N GLU A 9 -5.59 -4.20 -11.47
CA GLU A 9 -5.97 -3.96 -10.08
C GLU A 9 -5.50 -5.13 -9.20
N LYS A 10 -5.32 -4.87 -7.90
CA LYS A 10 -4.95 -5.91 -6.96
C LYS A 10 -6.04 -7.02 -6.86
N PRO A 11 -5.64 -8.27 -6.56
CA PRO A 11 -4.29 -8.69 -6.21
C PRO A 11 -3.39 -8.88 -7.43
N ILE A 12 -2.16 -8.35 -7.36
CA ILE A 12 -1.13 -8.61 -8.36
C ILE A 12 -0.24 -9.74 -7.84
N GLY A 13 -0.76 -10.95 -7.89
CA GLY A 13 -0.17 -12.11 -7.24
C GLY A 13 -0.47 -12.19 -5.74
N TYR A 14 -0.11 -13.31 -5.14
CA TYR A 14 -0.30 -13.59 -3.70
C TYR A 14 1.03 -13.60 -2.94
N ASP A 15 2.16 -13.65 -3.66
CA ASP A 15 3.52 -13.54 -3.14
C ASP A 15 4.46 -12.86 -4.15
N LEU A 16 5.73 -12.69 -3.78
CA LEU A 16 6.72 -12.06 -4.62
C LEU A 16 6.96 -12.84 -5.94
N GLY A 17 6.94 -14.17 -5.88
CA GLY A 17 7.15 -15.05 -7.04
C GLY A 17 6.03 -14.85 -8.07
N SER A 18 4.80 -15.05 -7.66
CA SER A 18 3.61 -14.90 -8.51
C SER A 18 3.45 -13.46 -9.04
N SER A 19 3.79 -12.45 -8.24
CA SER A 19 3.79 -11.05 -8.67
C SER A 19 4.82 -10.80 -9.79
N LYS A 20 6.03 -11.32 -9.64
CA LYS A 20 7.07 -11.27 -10.70
C LYS A 20 6.64 -11.97 -11.97
N ASP A 21 6.01 -13.13 -11.86
CA ASP A 21 5.53 -13.90 -13.01
C ASP A 21 4.41 -13.17 -13.77
N ILE A 22 3.45 -12.60 -13.05
CA ILE A 22 2.39 -11.78 -13.66
C ILE A 22 3.01 -10.59 -14.39
N ASN A 23 3.91 -9.88 -13.72
CA ASN A 23 4.59 -8.73 -14.30
C ASN A 23 5.39 -9.10 -15.55
N ALA A 24 6.13 -10.21 -15.52
CA ALA A 24 6.88 -10.71 -16.69
C ALA A 24 5.96 -11.09 -17.85
N LYS A 25 4.79 -11.68 -17.58
CA LYS A 25 3.78 -12.00 -18.61
C LYS A 25 3.19 -10.74 -19.25
N LEU A 26 2.94 -9.69 -18.45
CA LEU A 26 2.47 -8.40 -18.96
C LEU A 26 3.51 -7.75 -19.87
N LEU A 27 4.76 -7.67 -19.41
CA LEU A 27 5.87 -7.05 -20.15
C LEU A 27 6.25 -7.79 -21.44
N LYS A 28 5.88 -9.05 -21.60
CA LYS A 28 6.01 -9.77 -22.89
C LYS A 28 5.04 -9.27 -23.97
N ARG A 29 3.97 -8.61 -23.60
CA ARG A 29 2.88 -8.20 -24.50
C ARG A 29 2.68 -6.70 -24.60
N PHE A 30 3.06 -5.96 -23.56
CA PHE A 30 2.84 -4.53 -23.41
C PHE A 30 4.11 -3.84 -22.97
N ASP A 31 4.34 -2.64 -23.44
CA ASP A 31 5.37 -1.75 -22.88
C ASP A 31 4.92 -1.24 -21.51
N GLU A 32 5.86 -0.94 -20.62
CA GLU A 32 5.55 -0.43 -19.28
C GLU A 32 4.68 0.83 -19.30
N SER A 33 4.83 1.68 -20.32
CA SER A 33 4.00 2.86 -20.54
C SER A 33 2.53 2.58 -20.86
N GLN A 34 2.20 1.32 -21.19
CA GLN A 34 0.85 0.86 -21.47
C GLN A 34 0.19 0.18 -20.27
N ILE A 35 0.96 -0.10 -19.19
CA ILE A 35 0.51 -0.84 -18.03
C ILE A 35 0.21 0.11 -16.87
N TYR A 36 -1.04 0.16 -16.45
CA TYR A 36 -1.51 0.98 -15.33
C TYR A 36 -1.89 0.07 -14.16
N ARG A 37 -1.04 0.04 -13.14
CA ARG A 37 -1.32 -0.68 -11.89
C ARG A 37 -2.04 0.26 -10.94
N ILE A 38 -3.29 -0.06 -10.63
CA ILE A 38 -4.16 0.79 -9.82
C ILE A 38 -4.07 0.42 -8.34
N ASP A 39 -3.91 1.45 -7.52
CA ASP A 39 -4.19 1.42 -6.10
C ASP A 39 -5.31 2.42 -5.80
N HIS A 40 -6.47 1.94 -5.35
CA HIS A 40 -7.66 2.78 -5.17
C HIS A 40 -7.49 3.84 -4.05
N TYR A 41 -6.57 3.65 -3.09
CA TYR A 41 -6.24 4.67 -2.10
C TYR A 41 -5.61 5.90 -2.75
N LEU A 42 -4.80 5.71 -3.79
CA LEU A 42 -4.24 6.83 -4.57
C LEU A 42 -5.29 7.60 -5.37
N GLY A 43 -6.46 7.01 -5.59
CA GLY A 43 -7.61 7.67 -6.23
C GLY A 43 -8.44 8.52 -5.28
N LYS A 44 -8.25 8.39 -3.96
CA LYS A 44 -8.98 9.22 -2.97
C LYS A 44 -8.52 10.68 -3.08
N GLU A 45 -9.45 11.61 -3.15
CA GLU A 45 -9.19 13.05 -3.27
C GLU A 45 -8.25 13.56 -2.18
N THR A 46 -8.48 13.15 -0.93
CA THR A 46 -7.60 13.50 0.20
C THR A 46 -6.16 13.05 0.02
N VAL A 47 -5.93 11.91 -0.60
CA VAL A 47 -4.59 11.39 -0.88
C VAL A 47 -3.94 12.15 -2.04
N GLN A 48 -4.67 12.46 -3.09
CA GLN A 48 -4.18 13.27 -4.20
C GLN A 48 -3.80 14.69 -3.74
N ASN A 49 -4.56 15.24 -2.80
CA ASN A 49 -4.28 16.55 -2.23
C ASN A 49 -2.96 16.61 -1.43
N LEU A 50 -2.41 15.48 -0.97
CA LEU A 50 -1.11 15.45 -0.30
C LEU A 50 0.02 15.96 -1.21
N ILE A 51 0.01 15.64 -2.49
CA ILE A 51 1.01 16.12 -3.46
C ILE A 51 0.95 17.65 -3.56
N THR A 52 -0.25 18.19 -3.70
CA THR A 52 -0.47 19.64 -3.78
C THR A 52 -0.10 20.33 -2.47
N LEU A 53 -0.53 19.77 -1.34
CA LEU A 53 -0.21 20.31 -0.01
C LEU A 53 1.30 20.40 0.22
N ARG A 54 2.03 19.34 -0.11
CA ARG A 54 3.47 19.26 0.15
C ARG A 54 4.30 20.07 -0.85
N PHE A 55 3.98 20.03 -2.12
CA PHE A 55 4.87 20.51 -3.18
C PHE A 55 4.42 21.80 -3.85
N ALA A 56 3.16 22.16 -3.75
CA ALA A 56 2.62 23.41 -4.30
C ALA A 56 2.30 24.47 -3.25
N ASN A 57 2.47 24.15 -1.94
CA ASN A 57 2.15 25.06 -0.85
C ASN A 57 3.42 25.43 -0.06
N SER A 58 3.88 26.66 -0.22
CA SER A 58 5.10 27.16 0.42
C SER A 58 5.05 27.22 1.95
N LEU A 59 3.85 27.29 2.54
CA LEU A 59 3.68 27.27 4.01
C LEU A 59 4.12 25.94 4.60
N PHE A 60 3.87 24.85 3.90
CA PHE A 60 4.18 23.50 4.40
C PHE A 60 5.53 22.98 3.90
N SER A 61 5.96 23.34 2.69
CA SER A 61 7.17 22.80 2.08
C SER A 61 8.43 23.04 2.91
N SER A 62 8.54 24.18 3.58
CA SER A 62 9.69 24.54 4.43
C SER A 62 9.75 23.76 5.75
N GLN A 63 8.60 23.28 6.23
CA GLN A 63 8.46 22.55 7.50
C GLN A 63 8.37 21.02 7.31
N TRP A 64 8.23 20.56 6.08
CA TRP A 64 8.04 19.14 5.79
C TRP A 64 9.38 18.42 5.61
N ASN A 65 10.10 18.28 6.72
CA ASN A 65 11.43 17.67 6.74
C ASN A 65 11.73 17.07 8.13
N SER A 66 12.79 16.28 8.22
CA SER A 66 13.22 15.58 9.43
C SER A 66 13.67 16.48 10.59
N LYS A 67 13.84 17.77 10.38
CA LYS A 67 14.15 18.73 11.48
C LYS A 67 12.90 19.22 12.18
N SER A 68 11.75 19.15 11.49
CA SER A 68 10.48 19.68 11.99
C SER A 68 9.45 18.58 12.29
N ILE A 69 9.63 17.38 11.75
CA ILE A 69 8.72 16.24 11.92
C ILE A 69 9.48 15.12 12.62
N ASP A 70 9.04 14.76 13.82
CA ASP A 70 9.66 13.71 14.63
C ASP A 70 9.28 12.31 14.12
N TYR A 71 8.00 12.09 13.83
CA TYR A 71 7.49 10.79 13.35
C TYR A 71 6.25 10.95 12.46
N VAL A 72 5.93 9.90 11.75
CA VAL A 72 4.73 9.79 10.92
C VAL A 72 3.92 8.59 11.41
N GLU A 73 2.65 8.83 11.67
CA GLU A 73 1.66 7.79 11.99
C GLU A 73 0.62 7.72 10.87
N ILE A 74 0.34 6.50 10.39
CA ILE A 74 -0.66 6.26 9.35
C ILE A 74 -1.67 5.28 9.90
N THR A 75 -2.89 5.76 10.15
CA THR A 75 -3.99 4.95 10.65
C THR A 75 -5.02 4.72 9.55
N ALA A 76 -5.32 3.45 9.27
CA ALA A 76 -6.44 3.06 8.42
C ALA A 76 -7.44 2.29 9.27
N ALA A 77 -8.47 2.99 9.73
CA ALA A 77 -9.57 2.42 10.48
C ALA A 77 -10.83 2.41 9.62
N GLU A 78 -11.40 1.24 9.42
CA GLU A 78 -12.61 1.06 8.64
C GLU A 78 -13.76 0.56 9.55
N SER A 79 -14.95 1.12 9.35
CA SER A 79 -16.15 0.70 10.07
C SER A 79 -16.77 -0.58 9.50
N VAL A 80 -16.41 -0.92 8.27
CA VAL A 80 -16.86 -2.12 7.56
C VAL A 80 -15.87 -3.23 7.82
N GLY A 81 -16.34 -4.39 8.24
CA GLY A 81 -15.52 -5.59 8.44
C GLY A 81 -15.15 -6.26 7.10
N ILE A 82 -14.63 -7.48 7.22
CA ILE A 82 -14.21 -8.27 6.05
C ILE A 82 -15.43 -8.76 5.24
N ASP A 83 -16.60 -8.87 5.88
CA ASP A 83 -17.87 -9.33 5.32
C ASP A 83 -17.70 -10.66 4.52
N ASP A 84 -18.19 -10.73 3.29
CA ASP A 84 -18.14 -11.95 2.48
C ASP A 84 -16.78 -12.21 1.82
N ARG A 85 -15.77 -11.35 2.05
CA ARG A 85 -14.41 -11.49 1.49
C ARG A 85 -13.45 -12.26 2.41
N TRP A 86 -13.93 -12.86 3.47
CA TRP A 86 -13.08 -13.53 4.45
C TRP A 86 -12.22 -14.66 3.85
N GLY A 87 -12.71 -15.43 2.87
CA GLY A 87 -11.92 -16.45 2.19
C GLY A 87 -10.71 -15.89 1.42
N TYR A 88 -10.84 -14.70 0.84
CA TYR A 88 -9.70 -13.99 0.27
C TYR A 88 -8.76 -13.45 1.35
N PHE A 89 -9.32 -12.83 2.37
CA PHE A 89 -8.57 -12.22 3.45
C PHE A 89 -7.78 -13.24 4.27
N ASP A 90 -8.33 -14.42 4.47
CA ASP A 90 -7.68 -15.52 5.20
C ASP A 90 -6.33 -15.92 4.55
N GLY A 91 -6.27 -15.96 3.21
CA GLY A 91 -5.05 -16.25 2.47
C GLY A 91 -4.08 -15.07 2.33
N MET A 92 -4.58 -13.83 2.40
CA MET A 92 -3.78 -12.61 2.19
C MET A 92 -3.31 -11.97 3.49
N GLY A 93 -4.20 -11.87 4.47
CA GLY A 93 -3.99 -11.18 5.73
C GLY A 93 -3.88 -9.67 5.62
N GLN A 94 -3.98 -8.99 6.76
CA GLN A 94 -4.00 -7.53 6.84
C GLN A 94 -2.70 -6.89 6.33
N LEU A 95 -1.56 -7.53 6.58
CA LEU A 95 -0.27 -6.98 6.17
C LEU A 95 -0.16 -6.82 4.65
N ARG A 96 -0.53 -7.86 3.91
CA ARG A 96 -0.46 -7.84 2.44
C ARG A 96 -1.60 -7.03 1.83
N ASP A 97 -2.80 -7.13 2.41
CA ASP A 97 -3.97 -6.44 1.85
C ASP A 97 -3.92 -4.93 2.07
N MET A 98 -3.49 -4.46 3.23
CA MET A 98 -3.54 -3.03 3.58
C MET A 98 -2.16 -2.39 3.68
N VAL A 99 -1.25 -2.97 4.46
CA VAL A 99 0.03 -2.30 4.77
C VAL A 99 0.92 -2.27 3.55
N GLN A 100 1.23 -3.43 2.98
CA GLN A 100 2.15 -3.58 1.85
C GLN A 100 1.67 -2.85 0.58
N SER A 101 0.37 -2.68 0.40
CA SER A 101 -0.19 -1.94 -0.73
C SER A 101 -0.45 -0.47 -0.37
N HIS A 102 -1.57 -0.21 0.28
CA HIS A 102 -2.12 1.13 0.48
C HIS A 102 -1.29 1.99 1.43
N LEU A 103 -0.89 1.45 2.60
CA LEU A 103 -0.21 2.25 3.61
C LEU A 103 1.23 2.58 3.20
N LEU A 104 1.93 1.68 2.50
CA LEU A 104 3.23 2.00 1.92
C LEU A 104 3.15 3.06 0.81
N GLN A 105 2.08 3.10 0.02
CA GLN A 105 1.87 4.18 -0.94
C GLN A 105 1.66 5.52 -0.24
N LEU A 106 0.87 5.55 0.84
CA LEU A 106 0.70 6.76 1.65
C LEU A 106 2.01 7.20 2.30
N LEU A 107 2.76 6.26 2.88
CA LEU A 107 4.08 6.53 3.44
C LEU A 107 5.00 7.17 2.41
N CYS A 108 5.08 6.60 1.21
CA CYS A 108 5.87 7.17 0.13
C CYS A 108 5.44 8.62 -0.20
N LEU A 109 4.14 8.88 -0.36
CA LEU A 109 3.64 10.22 -0.65
C LEU A 109 3.94 11.22 0.48
N ILE A 110 3.95 10.76 1.73
CA ILE A 110 4.22 11.60 2.90
C ILE A 110 5.72 11.89 3.05
N THR A 111 6.59 10.93 2.73
CA THR A 111 8.01 11.02 3.06
C THR A 111 8.95 11.22 1.88
N MET A 112 8.50 10.99 0.63
CA MET A 112 9.35 11.17 -0.56
C MET A 112 9.85 12.62 -0.70
N GLU A 113 11.02 12.80 -1.29
CA GLU A 113 11.51 14.14 -1.65
C GLU A 113 10.66 14.77 -2.76
N PRO A 114 10.66 16.11 -2.87
CA PRO A 114 9.99 16.78 -3.99
C PRO A 114 10.51 16.27 -5.33
N PRO A 115 9.66 15.75 -6.21
CA PRO A 115 10.11 15.28 -7.51
C PRO A 115 10.51 16.48 -8.38
N ASN A 116 11.55 16.30 -9.20
CA ASN A 116 12.03 17.34 -10.11
C ASN A 116 10.96 17.81 -11.12
N ARG A 117 10.00 16.93 -11.41
CA ARG A 117 8.83 17.20 -12.27
C ARG A 117 7.64 16.44 -11.72
N LEU A 118 6.46 17.04 -11.81
CA LEU A 118 5.21 16.38 -11.47
C LEU A 118 4.73 15.49 -12.64
N ASN A 119 5.51 14.45 -12.92
CA ASN A 119 5.15 13.38 -13.85
C ASN A 119 5.28 12.02 -13.18
N ASP A 120 4.70 11.01 -13.80
CA ASP A 120 4.64 9.63 -13.30
C ASP A 120 6.03 9.05 -13.01
N GLN A 121 7.00 9.24 -13.90
CA GLN A 121 8.34 8.70 -13.75
C GLN A 121 9.10 9.33 -12.57
N SER A 122 9.04 10.65 -12.43
CA SER A 122 9.73 11.35 -11.33
C SER A 122 9.13 11.01 -9.98
N ILE A 123 7.79 10.96 -9.89
CA ILE A 123 7.08 10.55 -8.66
C ILE A 123 7.42 9.10 -8.30
N ARG A 124 7.44 8.20 -9.28
CA ARG A 124 7.79 6.79 -9.06
C ARG A 124 9.24 6.66 -8.54
N SER A 125 10.17 7.39 -9.13
CA SER A 125 11.58 7.36 -8.69
C SER A 125 11.74 7.81 -7.25
N GLU A 126 11.05 8.86 -6.82
CA GLU A 126 11.10 9.30 -5.42
C GLU A 126 10.45 8.30 -4.46
N LYS A 127 9.35 7.66 -4.84
CA LYS A 127 8.74 6.58 -4.05
C LYS A 127 9.68 5.38 -3.88
N VAL A 128 10.41 4.99 -4.92
CA VAL A 128 11.37 3.89 -4.86
C VAL A 128 12.46 4.18 -3.84
N LYS A 129 13.02 5.39 -3.82
CA LYS A 129 14.03 5.79 -2.82
C LYS A 129 13.51 5.64 -1.38
N VAL A 130 12.25 5.97 -1.12
CA VAL A 130 11.64 5.77 0.19
C VAL A 130 11.62 4.28 0.54
N LEU A 131 11.14 3.43 -0.38
CA LEU A 131 11.06 1.99 -0.12
C LEU A 131 12.44 1.36 0.08
N GLU A 132 13.45 1.79 -0.65
CA GLU A 132 14.84 1.34 -0.50
C GLU A 132 15.47 1.79 0.83
N ALA A 133 15.01 2.92 1.39
CA ALA A 133 15.48 3.43 2.67
C ALA A 133 14.81 2.76 3.89
N LEU A 134 13.74 2.00 3.70
CA LEU A 134 13.08 1.28 4.78
C LEU A 134 14.01 0.19 5.32
N LYS A 135 14.19 0.18 6.63
CA LYS A 135 14.90 -0.90 7.31
C LYS A 135 14.02 -2.15 7.33
N PRO A 136 14.50 -3.28 6.83
CA PRO A 136 13.75 -4.53 6.95
C PRO A 136 13.65 -4.92 8.43
N ILE A 137 12.48 -5.41 8.82
CA ILE A 137 12.29 -6.03 10.13
C ILE A 137 12.79 -7.47 10.02
N ASN A 138 13.86 -7.79 10.72
CA ASN A 138 14.37 -9.16 10.83
C ASN A 138 13.55 -9.96 11.87
N GLU A 139 13.79 -11.27 11.94
CA GLU A 139 13.06 -12.16 12.84
C GLU A 139 13.15 -11.72 14.32
N GLU A 140 14.33 -11.28 14.76
CA GLU A 140 14.55 -10.80 16.13
C GLU A 140 13.78 -9.50 16.45
N GLY A 141 13.51 -8.69 15.44
CA GLY A 141 12.78 -7.42 15.58
C GLY A 141 11.26 -7.56 15.47
N ILE A 142 10.72 -8.69 15.08
CA ILE A 142 9.27 -8.86 14.87
C ILE A 142 8.51 -8.58 16.17
N GLU A 143 8.90 -9.20 17.28
CA GLU A 143 8.19 -9.07 18.56
C GLU A 143 8.13 -7.62 19.08
N SER A 144 9.15 -6.81 18.79
CA SER A 144 9.22 -5.43 19.27
C SER A 144 8.63 -4.41 18.30
N ASN A 145 8.49 -4.75 17.01
CA ASN A 145 8.08 -3.82 15.96
C ASN A 145 6.75 -4.18 15.29
N PHE A 146 6.17 -5.32 15.64
CA PHE A 146 4.95 -5.78 15.03
C PHE A 146 3.96 -6.29 16.07
N VAL A 147 2.72 -5.80 16.00
CA VAL A 147 1.62 -6.29 16.82
C VAL A 147 0.51 -6.77 15.88
N SER A 148 0.15 -8.03 15.98
CA SER A 148 -1.01 -8.56 15.28
C SER A 148 -2.14 -8.86 16.26
N ALA A 149 -3.37 -8.69 15.79
CA ALA A 149 -4.57 -9.02 16.55
C ALA A 149 -5.62 -9.58 15.60
N GLN A 150 -6.56 -10.31 16.16
CA GLN A 150 -7.67 -10.88 15.42
C GLN A 150 -9.00 -10.26 15.85
N TYR A 151 -9.98 -10.28 14.97
CA TYR A 151 -11.34 -9.85 15.27
C TYR A 151 -11.96 -10.75 16.34
N THR A 152 -12.49 -10.12 17.37
CA THR A 152 -13.29 -10.76 18.42
C THR A 152 -14.78 -10.56 18.15
N ASP A 153 -15.62 -11.22 18.96
CA ASP A 153 -17.07 -11.02 18.92
C ASP A 153 -17.43 -9.53 19.08
N GLY A 154 -18.27 -9.06 18.20
CA GLY A 154 -18.84 -7.71 18.26
C GLY A 154 -20.36 -7.75 18.42
N LYS A 155 -20.99 -6.59 18.58
CA LYS A 155 -22.45 -6.48 18.56
C LYS A 155 -22.97 -7.02 17.22
N ASN A 156 -23.58 -8.22 17.22
CA ASN A 156 -24.15 -8.92 16.06
C ASN A 156 -23.15 -9.47 15.04
N LYS A 157 -21.88 -9.68 15.38
CA LYS A 157 -20.89 -10.33 14.50
C LYS A 157 -20.09 -11.36 15.29
N LEU A 158 -19.93 -12.54 14.71
CA LEU A 158 -19.07 -13.61 15.24
C LEU A 158 -17.60 -13.21 15.15
N ALA A 159 -16.78 -13.73 16.08
CA ALA A 159 -15.33 -13.64 15.97
C ALA A 159 -14.85 -14.25 14.65
N TYR A 160 -13.69 -13.80 14.17
CA TYR A 160 -13.15 -14.30 12.89
C TYR A 160 -12.94 -15.81 12.89
N ILE A 161 -12.43 -16.34 14.01
CA ILE A 161 -12.16 -17.77 14.19
C ILE A 161 -13.41 -18.65 14.20
N ASP A 162 -14.57 -18.08 14.48
CA ASP A 162 -15.85 -18.81 14.53
C ASP A 162 -16.57 -18.80 13.17
N LYS A 163 -15.99 -18.19 12.15
CA LYS A 163 -16.53 -18.24 10.79
C LYS A 163 -16.20 -19.57 10.14
N GLU A 164 -17.21 -20.18 9.54
CA GLU A 164 -17.06 -21.43 8.80
C GLU A 164 -15.99 -21.30 7.71
N GLY A 165 -14.98 -22.15 7.75
CA GLY A 165 -13.86 -22.18 6.80
C GLY A 165 -12.71 -21.24 7.11
N ALA A 166 -12.72 -20.50 8.23
CA ALA A 166 -11.56 -19.72 8.65
C ALA A 166 -10.39 -20.67 9.00
N VAL A 167 -9.21 -20.39 8.44
CA VAL A 167 -7.99 -21.13 8.75
C VAL A 167 -7.20 -20.33 9.77
N ILE A 168 -6.99 -20.90 10.94
CA ILE A 168 -6.10 -20.30 11.96
C ILE A 168 -4.68 -20.54 11.50
N THR A 169 -4.10 -19.57 10.80
CA THR A 169 -2.65 -19.56 10.56
C THR A 169 -1.99 -18.93 11.77
N SER A 170 -1.35 -19.79 12.57
CA SER A 170 -0.46 -19.39 13.65
C SER A 170 0.77 -18.63 13.13
#